data_3059d6ea7f38346540c55953bbbb7a9e
#
_entry.id   3059d6ea7f38346540c55953bbbb7a9e
#
_cell.length_a   1.000
_cell.length_b   1.000
_cell.length_c   1.000
_cell.angle_alpha   90.00
_cell.angle_beta   90.00
_cell.angle_gamma   90.00
#
_symmetry.space_group_name_H-M   'P 1'
#
loop_
_entity.id
_entity.type
_entity.pdbx_description
1 polymer ?
#
loop_
_entity_poly.entity_id
_entity_poly.type
_entity_poly.pdbx_seq_one_letter_code
_entity_poly.pdbx_strand_id
1 'polypeptide(L)'
;SGSDEYGPALLDEDYLILSTIHSAKGLEWSSVFVLNVVDGCIPADLGVGSPEETEEERRLLYVAMTRAKDSLHLVTPRRFFTHNQPSLGDRHVTAARTRFIPSRLLQHFESVSWPPPARLASGAISSNGTVQTRIREMWR
;
A
#
# COMPACT_ATOMS: atom_id res chain seq x y z
N SER A 1 -32.95 -0.39 -4.71
CA SER A 1 -32.36 0.38 -5.79
C SER A 1 -31.90 1.71 -5.25
N GLY A 2 -30.71 1.79 -4.68
CA GLY A 2 -30.00 3.00 -4.33
C GLY A 2 -29.14 3.36 -5.51
N SER A 3 -29.60 4.28 -6.34
CA SER A 3 -28.85 4.87 -7.41
C SER A 3 -27.72 5.70 -6.84
N ASP A 4 -26.53 5.49 -7.36
CA ASP A 4 -25.31 6.24 -7.11
C ASP A 4 -25.54 7.74 -7.30
N GLU A 5 -25.74 8.45 -6.21
CA GLU A 5 -25.94 9.88 -6.15
C GLU A 5 -24.62 10.64 -5.92
N TYR A 6 -23.51 10.04 -6.32
CA TYR A 6 -22.25 10.75 -6.42
C TYR A 6 -22.07 11.18 -7.88
N GLY A 7 -22.42 12.43 -8.14
CA GLY A 7 -22.16 13.06 -9.42
C GLY A 7 -20.68 12.93 -9.83
N PRO A 8 -20.35 13.11 -11.12
CA PRO A 8 -18.96 13.06 -11.56
C PRO A 8 -18.15 14.03 -10.72
N ALA A 9 -17.04 13.54 -10.17
CA ALA A 9 -16.10 14.34 -9.42
C ALA A 9 -15.76 15.60 -10.22
N LEU A 10 -16.04 16.76 -9.66
CA LEU A 10 -15.68 18.04 -10.28
C LEU A 10 -14.15 18.10 -10.32
N LEU A 11 -13.58 18.33 -11.49
CA LEU A 11 -12.13 18.30 -11.75
C LEU A 11 -11.36 19.37 -10.96
N ASP A 12 -12.05 20.31 -10.33
CA ASP A 12 -11.48 21.43 -9.58
C ASP A 12 -11.52 21.27 -8.06
N GLU A 13 -11.96 20.12 -7.55
CA GLU A 13 -12.02 19.88 -6.10
C GLU A 13 -10.89 18.93 -5.66
N ASP A 14 -10.13 19.37 -4.67
CA ASP A 14 -9.14 18.53 -3.95
C ASP A 14 -9.88 17.55 -3.04
N TYR A 15 -10.02 16.31 -3.46
CA TYR A 15 -10.65 15.26 -2.65
C TYR A 15 -9.78 14.01 -2.61
N LEU A 16 -9.93 13.28 -1.52
CA LEU A 16 -9.31 11.99 -1.33
C LEU A 16 -10.12 10.91 -2.06
N ILE A 17 -9.47 10.16 -2.94
CA ILE A 17 -10.09 9.03 -3.63
C ILE A 17 -9.78 7.74 -2.86
N LEU A 18 -10.82 7.02 -2.47
CA LEU A 18 -10.71 5.66 -1.94
C LEU A 18 -11.07 4.67 -3.05
N SER A 19 -10.17 3.73 -3.30
CA SER A 19 -10.35 2.76 -4.38
C SER A 19 -9.83 1.38 -3.97
N THR A 20 -10.40 0.34 -4.55
CA THR A 20 -9.76 -0.98 -4.54
C THR A 20 -8.66 -1.04 -5.59
N ILE A 21 -7.73 -1.99 -5.45
CA ILE A 21 -6.65 -2.17 -6.44
C ILE A 21 -7.25 -2.47 -7.82
N HIS A 22 -8.30 -3.30 -7.89
CA HIS A 22 -8.96 -3.64 -9.15
C HIS A 22 -9.61 -2.42 -9.82
N SER A 23 -10.28 -1.58 -9.03
CA SER A 23 -10.92 -0.35 -9.55
C SER A 23 -9.90 0.72 -9.96
N ALA A 24 -8.70 0.66 -9.43
CA ALA A 24 -7.62 1.58 -9.76
C ALA A 24 -6.94 1.27 -11.11
N LYS A 25 -7.26 0.13 -11.74
CA LYS A 25 -6.67 -0.26 -13.03
C LYS A 25 -6.99 0.77 -14.11
N GLY A 26 -5.96 1.26 -14.78
CA GLY A 26 -6.08 2.28 -15.84
C GLY A 26 -6.13 3.73 -15.33
N LEU A 27 -6.24 3.95 -14.02
CA LEU A 27 -6.19 5.28 -13.42
C LEU A 27 -4.80 5.58 -12.85
N GLU A 28 -4.46 6.84 -12.71
CA GLU A 28 -3.19 7.29 -12.14
C GLU A 28 -3.39 8.57 -11.33
N TRP A 29 -2.62 8.71 -10.24
CA TRP A 29 -2.68 9.86 -9.34
C TRP A 29 -1.28 10.36 -8.98
N SER A 30 -1.17 11.62 -8.63
CA SER A 30 0.11 12.19 -8.19
C SER A 30 0.66 11.47 -6.96
N SER A 31 -0.19 11.17 -5.99
CA SER A 31 0.18 10.44 -4.77
C SER A 31 -0.72 9.24 -4.55
N VAL A 32 -0.13 8.11 -4.22
CA VAL A 32 -0.86 6.86 -3.91
C VAL A 32 -0.40 6.30 -2.58
N PHE A 33 -1.36 5.97 -1.72
CA PHE A 33 -1.16 5.25 -0.47
C PHE A 33 -1.74 3.84 -0.61
N VAL A 34 -0.89 2.84 -0.60
CA VAL A 34 -1.31 1.44 -0.57
C VAL A 34 -1.35 1.00 0.89
N LEU A 35 -2.55 0.68 1.38
CA LEU A 35 -2.76 0.32 2.78
C LEU A 35 -2.55 -1.17 3.01
N ASN A 36 -2.19 -1.54 4.24
CA ASN A 36 -2.08 -2.92 4.70
C ASN A 36 -1.13 -3.79 3.86
N VAL A 37 0.04 -3.25 3.54
CA VAL A 37 1.08 -3.96 2.75
C VAL A 37 1.82 -4.96 3.65
N VAL A 38 1.10 -5.98 4.10
CA VAL A 38 1.55 -7.00 5.05
C VAL A 38 1.09 -8.38 4.63
N ASP A 39 1.80 -9.42 5.02
CA ASP A 39 1.34 -10.81 4.86
C ASP A 39 0.01 -11.02 5.59
N GLY A 40 -0.90 -11.72 4.95
CA GLY A 40 -2.29 -11.85 5.41
C GLY A 40 -3.27 -10.87 4.76
N CYS A 41 -2.78 -9.76 4.21
CA CYS A 41 -3.57 -8.81 3.43
C CYS A 41 -3.09 -8.73 1.98
N ILE A 42 -1.79 -8.70 1.76
CA ILE A 42 -1.13 -8.72 0.44
C ILE A 42 0.14 -9.59 0.55
N PRO A 43 0.12 -10.89 0.17
CA PRO A 43 -1.05 -11.65 -0.28
C PRO A 43 -2.06 -11.91 0.84
N ALA A 44 -3.34 -12.11 0.44
CA ALA A 44 -4.38 -12.59 1.35
C ALA A 44 -4.13 -14.08 1.64
N ASP A 45 -3.81 -14.43 2.88
CA ASP A 45 -3.43 -15.82 3.26
C ASP A 45 -4.53 -16.87 2.98
N LEU A 46 -5.78 -16.44 2.89
CA LEU A 46 -6.91 -17.31 2.59
C LEU A 46 -7.07 -17.62 1.09
N GLY A 47 -6.35 -16.92 0.22
CA GLY A 47 -6.44 -17.08 -1.23
C GLY A 47 -5.19 -17.71 -1.87
N VAL A 48 -4.13 -17.95 -1.10
CA VAL A 48 -2.85 -18.39 -1.65
C VAL A 48 -2.71 -19.91 -1.47
N GLY A 49 -3.43 -20.67 -2.31
CA GLY A 49 -3.31 -22.12 -2.38
C GLY A 49 -2.36 -22.60 -3.47
N SER A 50 -2.10 -21.80 -4.49
CA SER A 50 -1.26 -22.15 -5.63
C SER A 50 -0.19 -21.10 -5.94
N PRO A 51 0.90 -21.48 -6.64
CA PRO A 51 1.89 -20.53 -7.13
C PRO A 51 1.29 -19.47 -8.07
N GLU A 52 0.29 -19.84 -8.85
CA GLU A 52 -0.40 -18.97 -9.80
C GLU A 52 -1.20 -17.88 -9.08
N GLU A 53 -1.90 -18.23 -8.00
CA GLU A 53 -2.62 -17.28 -7.16
C GLU A 53 -1.66 -16.29 -6.48
N THR A 54 -0.53 -16.78 -5.98
CA THR A 54 0.52 -15.92 -5.41
C THR A 54 1.06 -14.93 -6.44
N GLU A 55 1.26 -15.36 -7.66
CA GLU A 55 1.76 -14.50 -8.74
C GLU A 55 0.72 -13.45 -9.14
N GLU A 56 -0.56 -13.79 -9.13
CA GLU A 56 -1.63 -12.83 -9.40
C GLU A 56 -1.72 -11.76 -8.30
N GLU A 57 -1.63 -12.15 -7.03
CA GLU A 57 -1.57 -11.21 -5.90
C GLU A 57 -0.36 -10.28 -6.01
N ARG A 58 0.78 -10.79 -6.44
CA ARG A 58 1.97 -9.99 -6.69
C ARG A 58 1.76 -8.97 -7.81
N ARG A 59 1.07 -9.37 -8.89
CA ARG A 59 0.70 -8.46 -9.98
C ARG A 59 -0.25 -7.36 -9.53
N LEU A 60 -1.20 -7.70 -8.67
CA LEU A 60 -2.11 -6.70 -8.10
C LEU A 60 -1.36 -5.64 -7.30
N LEU A 61 -0.41 -6.03 -6.47
CA LEU A 61 0.45 -5.08 -5.76
C LEU A 61 1.25 -4.21 -6.75
N TYR A 62 1.83 -4.82 -7.78
CA TYR A 62 2.55 -4.07 -8.83
C TYR A 62 1.64 -3.05 -9.51
N VAL A 63 0.41 -3.43 -9.87
CA VAL A 63 -0.57 -2.51 -10.46
C VAL A 63 -0.85 -1.35 -9.51
N ALA A 64 -1.11 -1.62 -8.23
CA ALA A 64 -1.36 -0.58 -7.23
C ALA A 64 -0.19 0.41 -7.14
N MET A 65 1.04 -0.10 -7.07
CA MET A 65 2.24 0.72 -6.98
C MET A 65 2.45 1.60 -8.22
N THR A 66 2.16 1.07 -9.41
CA THR A 66 2.32 1.79 -10.68
C THR A 66 1.25 2.85 -10.95
N ARG A 67 0.23 2.97 -10.08
CA ARG A 67 -0.76 4.07 -10.16
C ARG A 67 -0.21 5.41 -9.67
N ALA A 68 0.91 5.40 -8.97
CA ALA A 68 1.55 6.62 -8.49
C ALA A 68 2.41 7.26 -9.59
N LYS A 69 2.21 8.55 -9.83
CA LYS A 69 3.04 9.36 -10.74
C LYS A 69 4.25 9.94 -10.02
N ASP A 70 4.01 10.59 -8.88
CA ASP A 70 5.03 11.40 -8.19
C ASP A 70 5.45 10.77 -6.86
N SER A 71 4.52 10.28 -6.06
CA SER A 71 4.82 9.69 -4.76
C SER A 71 4.00 8.44 -4.46
N LEU A 72 4.69 7.44 -3.92
CA LEU A 72 4.11 6.17 -3.50
C LEU A 72 4.41 5.94 -2.02
N HIS A 73 3.36 5.66 -1.26
CA HIS A 73 3.44 5.32 0.15
C HIS A 73 2.89 3.91 0.38
N LEU A 74 3.74 3.01 0.87
CA LEU A 74 3.33 1.67 1.28
C LEU A 74 3.15 1.66 2.79
N VAL A 75 1.91 1.53 3.23
CA VAL A 75 1.56 1.60 4.64
C VAL A 75 1.54 0.20 5.25
N THR A 76 2.45 -0.04 6.18
CA THR A 76 2.60 -1.29 6.90
C THR A 76 2.23 -1.07 8.37
N PRO A 77 1.03 -1.46 8.81
CA PRO A 77 0.67 -1.35 10.22
C PRO A 77 1.54 -2.29 11.05
N ARG A 78 1.98 -1.83 12.22
CA ARG A 78 2.79 -2.66 13.13
C ARG A 78 1.96 -3.69 13.87
N ARG A 79 0.67 -3.40 14.07
CA ARG A 79 -0.25 -4.25 14.82
C ARG A 79 -1.59 -4.31 14.11
N PHE A 80 -2.15 -5.50 14.01
CA PHE A 80 -3.52 -5.72 13.60
C PHE A 80 -4.39 -6.04 14.79
N PHE A 81 -5.56 -5.43 14.83
CA PHE A 81 -6.61 -5.81 15.75
C PHE A 81 -7.27 -7.10 15.22
N THR A 82 -7.30 -8.16 16.02
CA THR A 82 -7.99 -9.38 15.62
C THR A 82 -9.50 -9.24 15.89
N HIS A 83 -10.33 -9.51 14.89
CA HIS A 83 -11.78 -9.56 15.03
C HIS A 83 -12.18 -10.72 15.95
N ASN A 84 -13.34 -10.61 16.61
CA ASN A 84 -13.89 -11.61 17.54
C ASN A 84 -13.14 -11.76 18.87
N GLN A 85 -12.65 -10.67 19.42
CA GLN A 85 -12.16 -10.65 20.80
C GLN A 85 -13.29 -10.33 21.77
N PRO A 86 -13.24 -10.84 23.03
CA PRO A 86 -14.07 -10.33 24.12
C PRO A 86 -13.88 -8.83 24.26
N SER A 87 -14.90 -8.10 24.68
CA SER A 87 -14.92 -6.63 24.76
C SER A 87 -13.79 -5.98 25.58
N LEU A 88 -12.97 -6.76 26.26
CA LEU A 88 -11.76 -6.33 26.98
C LEU A 88 -10.48 -6.98 26.43
N GLY A 89 -10.53 -7.63 25.27
CA GLY A 89 -9.37 -8.28 24.68
C GLY A 89 -8.47 -7.30 23.94
N ASP A 90 -7.20 -7.22 24.33
CA ASP A 90 -6.16 -6.40 23.71
C ASP A 90 -5.17 -7.29 22.92
N ARG A 91 -5.70 -8.26 22.17
CA ARG A 91 -4.88 -9.12 21.34
C ARG A 91 -4.53 -8.42 20.02
N HIS A 92 -3.29 -8.04 19.91
CA HIS A 92 -2.70 -7.54 18.69
C HIS A 92 -1.80 -8.61 18.08
N VAL A 93 -1.92 -8.84 16.79
CA VAL A 93 -0.98 -9.64 16.02
C VAL A 93 0.05 -8.72 15.40
N THR A 94 1.34 -8.99 15.62
CA THR A 94 2.40 -8.27 14.94
C THR A 94 2.35 -8.61 13.46
N ALA A 95 2.14 -7.61 12.63
CA ALA A 95 2.10 -7.79 11.20
C ALA A 95 3.51 -7.94 10.63
N ALA A 96 3.73 -8.96 9.84
CA ALA A 96 4.93 -9.09 9.02
C ALA A 96 4.74 -8.30 7.72
N ARG A 97 5.77 -7.56 7.31
CA ARG A 97 5.77 -6.93 5.99
C ARG A 97 5.51 -7.98 4.91
N THR A 98 4.79 -7.59 3.84
CA THR A 98 4.51 -8.49 2.72
C THR A 98 5.77 -9.17 2.19
N ARG A 99 5.68 -10.45 1.91
CA ARG A 99 6.75 -11.26 1.27
C ARG A 99 7.11 -10.74 -0.12
N PHE A 100 6.23 -9.99 -0.77
CA PHE A 100 6.47 -9.39 -2.08
C PHE A 100 7.47 -8.23 -2.04
N ILE A 101 7.74 -7.68 -0.85
CA ILE A 101 8.78 -6.66 -0.65
C ILE A 101 9.81 -7.21 0.36
N PRO A 102 10.70 -8.10 -0.10
CA PRO A 102 11.75 -8.65 0.73
C PRO A 102 12.77 -7.58 1.14
N SER A 103 13.55 -7.87 2.19
CA SER A 103 14.47 -6.90 2.79
C SER A 103 15.46 -6.28 1.81
N ARG A 104 15.89 -7.04 0.78
CA ARG A 104 16.79 -6.53 -0.26
C ARG A 104 16.22 -5.35 -1.07
N LEU A 105 14.89 -5.22 -1.12
CA LEU A 105 14.25 -4.12 -1.84
C LEU A 105 14.09 -2.86 -0.99
N LEU A 106 14.30 -2.93 0.33
CA LEU A 106 14.13 -1.78 1.21
C LEU A 106 15.08 -0.62 0.91
N GLN A 107 16.22 -0.90 0.29
CA GLN A 107 17.15 0.13 -0.16
C GLN A 107 16.53 1.11 -1.17
N HIS A 108 15.42 0.74 -1.82
CA HIS A 108 14.69 1.59 -2.78
C HIS A 108 13.60 2.44 -2.11
N PHE A 109 13.39 2.27 -0.80
CA PHE A 109 12.35 2.96 -0.03
C PHE A 109 12.97 3.76 1.10
N GLU A 110 12.37 4.90 1.38
CA GLU A 110 12.56 5.61 2.64
C GLU A 110 11.63 5.00 3.69
N SER A 111 12.18 4.59 4.83
CA SER A 111 11.41 4.05 5.96
C SER A 111 11.05 5.15 6.93
N VAL A 112 9.76 5.42 7.07
CA VAL A 112 9.22 6.41 8.00
C VAL A 112 8.30 5.72 9.00
N SER A 113 8.44 6.03 10.29
CA SER A 113 7.54 5.56 11.33
C SER A 113 6.54 6.64 11.71
N TRP A 114 5.28 6.25 11.88
CA TRP A 114 4.24 7.15 12.38
C TRP A 114 3.67 6.64 13.71
N PRO A 115 3.52 7.46 14.75
CA PRO A 115 3.98 8.86 14.78
C PRO A 115 5.50 8.95 14.69
N PRO A 116 6.04 10.04 14.14
CA PRO A 116 7.49 10.19 14.06
C PRO A 116 8.08 10.15 15.47
N PRO A 117 9.25 9.51 15.68
CA PRO A 117 9.93 9.57 16.96
C PRO A 117 10.19 11.04 17.31
N ALA A 118 9.87 11.40 18.54
CA ALA A 118 10.10 12.76 19.03
C ALA A 118 11.58 13.10 18.89
N ARG A 119 11.91 13.96 17.92
CA ARG A 119 13.24 14.38 17.45
C ARG A 119 13.98 13.37 16.58
N LEU A 120 14.02 13.70 15.29
CA LEU A 120 15.24 13.98 14.52
C LEU A 120 14.79 14.53 13.16
N ALA A 121 14.53 15.83 13.11
CA ALA A 121 14.45 16.56 11.88
C ALA A 121 15.89 16.78 11.40
N SER A 122 16.34 16.05 10.38
CA SER A 122 17.31 16.55 9.41
C SER A 122 17.57 15.48 8.32
N GLY A 123 17.44 15.88 7.10
CA GLY A 123 17.93 15.16 5.93
C GLY A 123 16.84 14.63 4.99
N ALA A 124 16.24 15.53 4.21
CA ALA A 124 15.54 15.14 3.01
C ALA A 124 16.56 14.65 1.99
N ILE A 125 16.58 13.35 1.69
CA ILE A 125 17.34 12.83 0.57
C ILE A 125 16.47 12.97 -0.67
N SER A 126 16.82 13.92 -1.52
CA SER A 126 16.27 14.07 -2.86
C SER A 126 16.74 12.90 -3.72
N SER A 127 15.85 12.00 -4.08
CA SER A 127 16.17 10.93 -5.02
C SER A 127 15.58 11.27 -6.39
N ASN A 128 16.44 11.55 -7.34
CA ASN A 128 16.10 11.80 -8.73
C ASN A 128 15.62 10.51 -9.41
N GLY A 129 14.34 10.44 -9.75
CA GLY A 129 13.72 9.38 -10.52
C GLY A 129 12.21 9.33 -10.29
N THR A 130 11.45 9.00 -11.33
CA THR A 130 10.00 8.81 -11.18
C THR A 130 9.72 7.53 -10.39
N VAL A 131 8.61 7.50 -9.67
CA VAL A 131 8.15 6.29 -8.94
C VAL A 131 8.11 5.07 -9.84
N GLN A 132 7.59 5.22 -11.07
CA GLN A 132 7.47 4.14 -12.03
C GLN A 132 8.82 3.56 -12.47
N THR A 133 9.84 4.40 -12.65
CA THR A 133 11.20 3.93 -13.00
C THR A 133 11.77 3.06 -11.88
N ARG A 134 11.63 3.47 -10.63
CA ARG A 134 12.09 2.72 -9.46
C ARG A 134 11.36 1.40 -9.28
N ILE A 135 10.06 1.38 -9.51
CA ILE A 135 9.27 0.14 -9.43
C ILE A 135 9.75 -0.86 -10.47
N ARG A 136 9.97 -0.44 -11.72
CA ARG A 136 10.49 -1.32 -12.78
C ARG A 136 11.84 -1.92 -12.45
N GLU A 137 12.73 -1.14 -11.82
CA GLU A 137 14.06 -1.61 -11.42
C GLU A 137 14.00 -2.64 -10.29
N MET A 138 13.06 -2.50 -9.36
CA MET A 138 12.85 -3.44 -8.26
C MET A 138 12.45 -4.85 -8.70
N TRP A 139 11.75 -4.95 -9.84
CA TRP A 139 11.09 -6.19 -10.26
C TRP A 139 11.72 -6.84 -11.51
N ARG A 140 12.91 -6.42 -11.87
CA ARG A 140 13.73 -7.05 -12.92
C ARG A 140 14.41 -8.33 -12.45
#